data_91473ad72d4673cd24a8e3769e022971
#
_entry.id   91473ad72d4673cd24a8e3769e022971
#
_cell.length_a   1.000
_cell.length_b   1.000
_cell.length_c   1.000
_cell.angle_alpha   90.00
_cell.angle_beta   90.00
_cell.angle_gamma   90.00
#
_symmetry.space_group_name_H-M   'P 1'
#
loop_
_entity.id
_entity.type
_entity.pdbx_description
1 polymer ?
#
loop_
_entity_poly.entity_id
_entity_poly.type
_entity_poly.pdbx_seq_one_letter_code
_entity_poly.pdbx_strand_id
1 'polypeptide(L)' 'EKEGEVIGLMMYLGDPPELKEHLMTENRSKCLDMKQIAEETSFAYYECARVNAVIKGKKIVSIIEELEVIE' A
#
# COMPACT_ATOMS: atom_id res chain seq x y z
N GLU A 1 -15.95 -9.09 6.31
CA GLU A 1 -15.28 -7.79 6.06
C GLU A 1 -15.29 -6.94 7.32
N LYS A 2 -14.23 -6.19 7.53
CA LYS A 2 -14.13 -5.26 8.66
C LYS A 2 -13.24 -4.09 8.28
N GLU A 3 -13.41 -2.99 9.01
CA GLU A 3 -12.55 -1.82 8.84
C GLU A 3 -11.44 -1.87 9.88
N GLY A 4 -10.28 -1.37 9.51
CA GLY A 4 -9.16 -1.27 10.44
C GLY A 4 -7.97 -0.59 9.81
N GLU A 5 -6.97 -0.29 10.65
CA GLU A 5 -5.72 0.29 10.20
C GLU A 5 -4.74 -0.79 9.82
N VAL A 6 -4.11 -0.61 8.67
CA VAL A 6 -3.06 -1.52 8.19
C VAL A 6 -1.97 -0.70 7.53
N ILE A 7 -0.80 -1.32 7.39
CA ILE A 7 0.30 -0.78 6.60
C ILE A 7 0.18 -1.43 5.23
N GLY A 8 0.09 -0.61 4.20
CA GLY A 8 -0.07 -1.09 2.84
C GLY A 8 1.02 -0.58 1.91
N LEU A 9 1.37 -1.41 0.94
CA LEU A 9 2.23 -1.02 -0.18
C LEU A 9 1.30 -0.64 -1.33
N MET A 10 1.39 0.61 -1.76
CA MET A 10 0.55 1.16 -2.82
C MET A 10 1.36 1.28 -4.09
N MET A 11 0.79 0.91 -5.23
CA MET A 11 1.43 1.04 -6.54
C MET A 11 0.63 2.01 -7.39
N TYR A 12 1.32 2.99 -7.95
CA TYR A 12 0.72 4.02 -8.79
C TYR A 12 1.34 3.97 -10.19
N LEU A 13 0.51 4.22 -11.19
CA LEU A 13 0.95 4.31 -12.59
C LEU A 13 0.34 5.53 -13.23
N GLY A 14 1.04 6.05 -14.23
CA GLY A 14 0.50 7.11 -15.07
C GLY A 14 0.98 8.50 -14.67
N ASP A 15 0.54 9.48 -15.46
CA ASP A 15 0.86 10.89 -15.27
C ASP A 15 -0.40 11.71 -15.54
N PRO A 16 -1.13 12.17 -14.49
CA PRO A 16 -0.76 12.05 -13.08
C PRO A 16 -0.87 10.61 -12.55
N PRO A 17 -0.14 10.28 -11.48
CA PRO A 17 -0.17 8.93 -10.93
C PRO A 17 -1.54 8.55 -10.41
N GLU A 18 -1.97 7.32 -10.71
CA GLU A 18 -3.21 6.76 -10.20
C GLU A 18 -2.93 5.48 -9.46
N LEU A 19 -3.63 5.26 -8.34
CA LEU A 19 -3.49 4.04 -7.56
C LEU A 19 -4.03 2.86 -8.37
N LYS A 20 -3.17 1.86 -8.61
CA LYS A 20 -3.52 0.68 -9.40
C LYS A 20 -3.59 -0.58 -8.57
N GLU A 21 -2.71 -0.72 -7.58
CA GLU A 21 -2.69 -1.89 -6.73
C GLU A 21 -2.33 -1.51 -5.30
N HIS A 22 -2.78 -2.32 -4.37
CA HIS A 22 -2.43 -2.17 -2.96
C HIS A 22 -2.26 -3.54 -2.33
N LEU A 23 -1.30 -3.65 -1.45
CA LEU A 23 -0.97 -4.91 -0.78
C LEU A 23 -0.83 -4.66 0.71
N MET A 24 -1.57 -5.43 1.50
CA MET A 24 -1.47 -5.37 2.95
C MET A 24 -0.15 -6.00 3.40
N THR A 25 0.57 -5.31 4.29
CA THR A 25 1.83 -5.82 4.83
C THR A 25 1.72 -5.94 6.34
N GLU A 26 2.64 -6.70 6.94
CA GLU A 26 2.61 -6.97 8.37
C GLU A 26 3.01 -5.76 9.22
N ASN A 27 3.97 -4.97 8.73
CA ASN A 27 4.51 -3.84 9.48
C ASN A 27 5.29 -2.92 8.54
N ARG A 28 5.79 -1.80 9.10
CA ARG A 28 6.53 -0.79 8.34
C ARG A 28 7.79 -1.37 7.69
N SER A 29 8.54 -2.16 8.44
CA SER A 29 9.79 -2.73 7.95
C SER A 29 9.55 -3.65 6.75
N LYS A 30 8.54 -4.50 6.82
CA LYS A 30 8.18 -5.38 5.72
C LYS A 30 7.73 -4.60 4.50
N CYS A 31 6.94 -3.54 4.70
CA CYS A 31 6.49 -2.71 3.60
C CYS A 31 7.67 -2.06 2.88
N LEU A 32 8.61 -1.50 3.64
CA LEU A 32 9.78 -0.84 3.06
C LEU A 32 10.67 -1.82 2.30
N ASP A 33 10.84 -3.03 2.84
CA ASP A 33 11.60 -4.07 2.15
C ASP A 33 10.95 -4.45 0.82
N MET A 34 9.64 -4.64 0.82
CA MET A 34 8.89 -4.98 -0.38
C MET A 34 8.91 -3.85 -1.40
N LYS A 35 8.82 -2.60 -0.93
CA LYS A 35 8.91 -1.42 -1.78
C LYS A 35 10.25 -1.38 -2.50
N GLN A 36 11.34 -1.63 -1.77
CA GLN A 36 12.67 -1.63 -2.34
C GLN A 36 12.81 -2.68 -3.45
N ILE A 37 12.31 -3.88 -3.20
CA ILE A 37 12.35 -4.96 -4.18
C ILE A 37 11.52 -4.59 -5.42
N ALA A 38 10.33 -4.05 -5.20
CA ALA A 38 9.44 -3.65 -6.30
C ALA A 38 10.08 -2.56 -7.16
N GLU A 39 10.73 -1.58 -6.54
CA GLU A 39 11.39 -0.49 -7.25
C GLU A 39 12.55 -0.97 -8.11
N GLU A 40 13.16 -2.08 -7.76
CA GLU A 40 14.25 -2.67 -8.55
C GLU A 40 13.75 -3.32 -9.84
N THR A 41 12.48 -3.71 -9.89
CA THR A 41 11.94 -4.49 -11.00
C THR A 41 10.82 -3.79 -11.77
N SER A 42 10.44 -2.59 -11.38
CA SER A 42 9.29 -1.90 -11.96
C SER A 42 9.52 -0.39 -11.99
N PHE A 43 8.93 0.26 -12.99
CA PHE A 43 8.98 1.72 -13.12
C PHE A 43 7.79 2.40 -12.46
N ALA A 44 6.90 1.65 -11.83
CA ALA A 44 5.77 2.22 -11.12
C ALA A 44 6.24 3.03 -9.91
N TYR A 45 5.42 3.96 -9.46
CA TYR A 45 5.67 4.68 -8.22
C TYR A 45 5.08 3.88 -7.06
N TYR A 46 5.89 3.67 -6.03
CA TYR A 46 5.47 2.90 -4.85
C TYR A 46 5.49 3.76 -3.60
N GLU A 47 4.57 3.48 -2.71
CA GLU A 47 4.44 4.21 -1.46
C GLU A 47 4.04 3.25 -0.35
N CYS A 48 4.70 3.34 0.80
CA CYS A 48 4.26 2.66 2.01
C CYS A 48 3.45 3.65 2.84
N ALA A 49 2.26 3.26 3.23
CA ALA A 49 1.37 4.15 3.98
C ALA A 49 0.57 3.38 5.01
N ARG A 50 0.22 4.08 6.10
CA ARG A 50 -0.72 3.59 7.08
C ARG A 50 -2.09 4.08 6.64
N VAL A 51 -3.00 3.15 6.44
CA VAL A 51 -4.34 3.46 5.90
C VAL A 51 -5.42 2.86 6.76
N ASN A 52 -6.59 3.50 6.75
CA ASN A 52 -7.81 2.90 7.24
C ASN A 52 -8.49 2.26 6.04
N ALA A 53 -8.78 0.98 6.14
CA ALA A 53 -9.23 0.21 4.99
C ALA A 53 -10.30 -0.81 5.37
N VAL A 54 -11.04 -1.22 4.36
CA VAL A 54 -11.92 -2.38 4.47
C VAL A 54 -11.07 -3.61 4.18
N ILE A 55 -11.07 -4.56 5.10
CA ILE A 55 -10.19 -5.73 5.06
C ILE A 55 -11.04 -6.99 5.00
N LYS A 56 -10.62 -7.93 4.17
CA LYS A 56 -11.21 -9.26 4.11
C LYS A 56 -10.08 -10.28 4.14
N GLY A 57 -9.99 -11.01 5.28
CA GLY A 57 -8.86 -11.91 5.48
C GLY A 57 -7.56 -11.12 5.58
N LYS A 58 -6.61 -11.43 4.71
CA LYS A 58 -5.32 -10.73 4.67
C LYS A 58 -5.21 -9.81 3.47
N LYS A 59 -6.34 -9.32 2.98
CA LYS A 59 -6.39 -8.46 1.80
C LYS A 59 -7.10 -7.16 2.11
N ILE A 60 -6.61 -6.09 1.50
CA ILE A 60 -7.31 -4.81 1.47
C ILE A 60 -8.34 -4.91 0.35
N VAL A 61 -9.61 -4.68 0.68
CA VAL A 61 -10.69 -4.63 -0.30
C VAL A 61 -10.78 -3.24 -0.90
N SER A 62 -10.75 -2.22 -0.03
CA SER A 62 -10.75 -0.83 -0.47
C SER A 62 -10.11 0.04 0.61
N ILE A 63 -9.55 1.16 0.19
CA ILE A 63 -8.93 2.13 1.09
C ILE A 63 -9.95 3.21 1.39
N ILE A 64 -10.20 3.43 2.68
CA ILE A 64 -11.13 4.46 3.12
C ILE A 64 -10.40 5.80 3.24
N GLU A 65 -9.22 5.78 3.88
CA GLU A 65 -8.47 7.00 4.14
C GLU A 65 -6.99 6.68 4.33
N GLU A 66 -6.13 7.51 3.75
CA GLU A 66 -4.70 7.44 4.01
C GLU A 66 -4.41 8.27 5.24
N LEU A 67 -3.85 7.64 6.27
CA LEU A 67 -3.60 8.28 7.56
C LEU A 67 -2.21 8.85 7.67
N GLU A 68 -1.22 8.19 7.07
CA GLU A 68 0.18 8.62 7.14
C GLU A 68 0.96 8.00 6.00
N VAL A 69 1.71 8.82 5.28
CA VAL A 69 2.67 8.32 4.30
C VAL A 69 3.96 8.02 5.07
N ILE A 70 4.40 6.78 4.99
CA ILE A 70 5.62 6.34 5.68
C ILE A 70 6.84 6.63 4.82
N GLU A 71 6.80 6.19 3.60
CA GLU A 71 7.83 6.38 2.58
C GLU A 71 7.36 5.81 1.24
#